data_9754493c5dc454bc42f5bd4b1142cb03
#
_entry.id   9754493c5dc454bc42f5bd4b1142cb03
#
_cell.length_a   1.000
_cell.length_b   1.000
_cell.length_c   1.000
_cell.angle_alpha   90.00
_cell.angle_beta   90.00
_cell.angle_gamma   90.00
#
_symmetry.space_group_name_H-M   'P 1'
#
loop_
_entity.id
_entity.type
_entity.pdbx_description
1 polymer ?
#
loop_
_entity_poly.entity_id
_entity_poly.type
_entity_poly.pdbx_seq_one_letter_code
_entity_poly.pdbx_strand_id
1 'polypeptide(L)'
;MRIKMLIAFAALVGSAVFARAQTDHLDHGEMMDHDAHMQSEGSAALVLTEPGQGAFAALSEVVHVLEADPDTDWSTVDLGALRAHLVDMDRLVSDAIVTETVLPDGISAIVTGDVETLATLGRMVPAHAAQLAKDDRWVVSASRQDTGMELRVTSDDPAVVARIKGLGFFGLMASQDHHREHHLMMARGIDAHGH
;
A
#
# COMPACT_ATOMS: atom_id res chain seq x y z
N MET A 1 35.65 29.48 -40.15
CA MET A 1 36.61 29.90 -39.13
C MET A 1 36.52 28.87 -37.99
N ARG A 2 37.52 28.01 -37.89
CA ARG A 2 37.52 26.87 -36.95
C ARG A 2 38.30 27.28 -35.70
N ILE A 3 37.67 27.21 -34.53
CA ILE A 3 38.40 27.34 -33.27
C ILE A 3 38.31 26.00 -32.54
N LYS A 4 39.46 25.34 -32.44
CA LYS A 4 39.71 24.16 -31.64
C LYS A 4 40.10 24.62 -30.23
N MET A 5 39.41 24.16 -29.21
CA MET A 5 39.79 24.38 -27.82
C MET A 5 40.20 23.03 -27.21
N LEU A 6 41.50 22.95 -26.91
CA LEU A 6 42.11 21.87 -26.13
C LEU A 6 41.80 22.09 -24.66
N ILE A 7 41.36 21.06 -23.97
CA ILE A 7 41.36 21.03 -22.51
C ILE A 7 42.26 19.89 -22.04
N ALA A 8 43.23 20.27 -21.21
CA ALA A 8 44.26 19.42 -20.67
C ALA A 8 43.75 18.59 -19.50
N PHE A 9 44.18 17.31 -19.48
CA PHE A 9 44.02 16.39 -18.35
C PHE A 9 45.08 16.70 -17.28
N ALA A 10 44.66 16.87 -16.04
CA ALA A 10 45.52 16.81 -14.86
C ALA A 10 45.18 15.57 -14.05
N ALA A 11 46.07 14.61 -14.03
CA ALA A 11 45.99 13.43 -13.19
C ALA A 11 46.57 13.75 -11.79
N LEU A 12 45.85 13.51 -10.76
CA LEU A 12 46.35 13.58 -9.38
C LEU A 12 46.41 12.15 -8.81
N VAL A 13 47.63 11.69 -8.58
CA VAL A 13 47.95 10.42 -7.93
C VAL A 13 47.99 10.67 -6.41
N GLY A 14 47.12 10.06 -5.67
CA GLY A 14 47.12 10.07 -4.23
C GLY A 14 47.46 8.68 -3.66
N SER A 15 48.60 8.56 -3.00
CA SER A 15 49.14 7.32 -2.43
C SER A 15 48.37 6.95 -1.17
N ALA A 16 47.91 5.70 -1.10
CA ALA A 16 47.34 5.10 0.11
C ALA A 16 48.46 4.54 0.99
N VAL A 17 48.50 4.94 2.25
CA VAL A 17 49.34 4.37 3.29
C VAL A 17 48.56 3.28 4.00
N PHE A 18 49.07 2.04 3.92
CA PHE A 18 48.62 0.89 4.70
C PHE A 18 49.20 0.97 6.09
N ALA A 19 48.36 1.06 7.10
CA ALA A 19 48.76 0.76 8.48
C ALA A 19 48.16 -0.60 8.86
N ARG A 20 49.04 -1.54 9.07
CA ARG A 20 48.77 -2.91 9.56
C ARG A 20 49.07 -2.91 11.09
N ALA A 21 48.08 -3.17 11.89
CA ALA A 21 48.28 -3.50 13.29
C ALA A 21 47.77 -4.91 13.56
N GLN A 22 48.68 -5.72 14.06
CA GLN A 22 48.45 -7.11 14.46
C GLN A 22 48.06 -7.18 15.93
N THR A 23 47.22 -8.17 16.20
CA THR A 23 47.13 -9.06 17.36
C THR A 23 46.85 -8.47 18.75
N ASP A 24 45.82 -9.01 19.38
CA ASP A 24 46.04 -10.03 20.44
C ASP A 24 44.72 -10.77 20.75
N HIS A 25 44.84 -12.08 20.86
CA HIS A 25 43.86 -13.00 21.40
C HIS A 25 43.68 -12.75 22.91
N LEU A 26 42.46 -12.53 23.36
CA LEU A 26 42.01 -12.95 24.67
C LEU A 26 40.58 -13.49 24.58
N ASP A 27 40.52 -14.75 24.83
CA ASP A 27 39.38 -15.59 25.15
C ASP A 27 38.64 -15.04 26.37
N HIS A 28 37.39 -14.63 26.23
CA HIS A 28 36.39 -14.60 27.29
C HIS A 28 35.03 -14.95 26.71
N GLY A 29 34.64 -16.18 26.95
CA GLY A 29 33.26 -16.62 26.83
C GLY A 29 32.39 -15.83 27.80
N GLU A 30 31.55 -14.98 27.26
CA GLU A 30 30.35 -14.49 27.92
C GLU A 30 29.14 -15.01 27.17
N MET A 31 28.45 -15.93 27.84
CA MET A 31 27.07 -16.31 27.50
C MET A 31 26.24 -15.04 27.48
N MET A 32 25.79 -14.62 26.29
CA MET A 32 24.76 -13.62 26.20
C MET A 32 23.43 -14.26 26.62
N ASP A 33 23.03 -13.84 27.81
CA ASP A 33 21.72 -14.07 28.38
C ASP A 33 20.64 -13.40 27.48
N HIS A 34 19.93 -14.18 26.69
CA HIS A 34 18.86 -13.72 25.81
C HIS A 34 17.52 -13.56 26.51
N ASP A 35 17.46 -13.63 27.84
CA ASP A 35 16.21 -13.62 28.60
C ASP A 35 15.78 -12.27 29.20
N ALA A 36 16.41 -11.14 28.85
CA ALA A 36 16.17 -9.86 29.53
C ALA A 36 15.31 -8.84 28.78
N HIS A 37 14.53 -9.21 27.73
CA HIS A 37 13.65 -8.26 27.04
C HIS A 37 12.18 -8.68 26.90
N MET A 38 11.69 -9.53 27.78
CA MET A 38 10.26 -9.88 27.83
C MET A 38 9.62 -9.40 29.13
N GLN A 39 9.78 -8.14 29.49
CA GLN A 39 8.93 -7.55 30.53
C GLN A 39 8.67 -6.08 30.28
N SER A 40 7.42 -5.78 30.23
CA SER A 40 6.74 -4.51 30.07
C SER A 40 6.26 -4.28 28.64
N GLU A 41 4.93 -4.50 28.49
CA GLU A 41 4.19 -3.36 27.95
C GLU A 41 2.71 -3.60 28.10
N GLY A 42 2.05 -2.63 28.69
CA GLY A 42 0.63 -2.57 28.80
C GLY A 42 -0.02 -2.68 27.41
N SER A 43 -1.19 -3.26 27.40
CA SER A 43 -2.07 -3.42 26.23
C SER A 43 -2.24 -2.09 25.47
N ALA A 44 -1.28 -1.75 24.64
CA ALA A 44 -1.49 -0.82 23.56
C ALA A 44 -2.36 -1.58 22.54
N ALA A 45 -3.55 -1.08 22.26
CA ALA A 45 -4.36 -1.60 21.18
C ALA A 45 -3.48 -1.72 19.94
N LEU A 46 -3.27 -2.96 19.46
CA LEU A 46 -2.44 -3.24 18.29
C LEU A 46 -3.12 -2.62 17.07
N VAL A 47 -2.62 -1.47 16.66
CA VAL A 47 -3.06 -0.77 15.45
C VAL A 47 -2.29 -1.38 14.29
N LEU A 48 -3.01 -1.82 13.24
CA LEU A 48 -2.39 -2.30 12.02
C LEU A 48 -1.52 -1.19 11.40
N THR A 49 -0.24 -1.47 11.15
CA THR A 49 0.74 -0.51 10.64
C THR A 49 1.07 -0.74 9.17
N GLU A 50 0.90 -1.97 8.68
CA GLU A 50 1.16 -2.31 7.29
C GLU A 50 -0.10 -2.17 6.42
N PRO A 51 -0.08 -1.36 5.35
CA PRO A 51 -1.21 -1.20 4.44
C PRO A 51 -1.40 -2.39 3.48
N GLY A 52 -0.66 -3.50 3.65
CA GLY A 52 -0.82 -4.72 2.85
C GLY A 52 0.15 -4.85 1.69
N GLN A 53 1.39 -4.41 1.84
CA GLN A 53 2.45 -4.76 0.89
C GLN A 53 2.83 -6.24 1.07
N GLY A 54 2.23 -7.06 0.21
CA GLY A 54 2.38 -8.50 0.28
C GLY A 54 1.31 -9.16 1.15
N ALA A 55 0.57 -10.08 0.53
CA ALA A 55 -0.56 -10.77 1.16
C ALA A 55 -0.18 -11.44 2.49
N PHE A 56 1.04 -11.99 2.59
CA PHE A 56 1.48 -12.63 3.84
C PHE A 56 1.76 -11.64 4.97
N ALA A 57 2.28 -10.46 4.68
CA ALA A 57 2.49 -9.43 5.71
C ALA A 57 1.14 -8.98 6.30
N ALA A 58 0.16 -8.69 5.44
CA ALA A 58 -1.19 -8.32 5.87
C ALA A 58 -1.88 -9.44 6.66
N LEU A 59 -1.78 -10.70 6.21
CA LEU A 59 -2.33 -11.86 6.94
C LEU A 59 -1.66 -12.04 8.30
N SER A 60 -0.33 -11.93 8.37
CA SER A 60 0.43 -12.06 9.62
C SER A 60 0.06 -10.98 10.63
N GLU A 61 -0.07 -9.74 10.19
CA GLU A 61 -0.48 -8.63 11.05
C GLU A 61 -1.90 -8.86 11.61
N VAL A 62 -2.86 -9.26 10.75
CA VAL A 62 -4.23 -9.56 11.17
C VAL A 62 -4.27 -10.73 12.15
N VAL A 63 -3.55 -11.82 11.90
CA VAL A 63 -3.45 -12.97 12.80
C VAL A 63 -2.94 -12.53 14.16
N HIS A 64 -1.85 -11.73 14.18
CA HIS A 64 -1.29 -11.24 15.44
C HIS A 64 -2.28 -10.39 16.24
N VAL A 65 -3.07 -9.54 15.58
CA VAL A 65 -4.13 -8.76 16.24
C VAL A 65 -5.24 -9.66 16.79
N LEU A 66 -5.68 -10.66 16.03
CA LEU A 66 -6.72 -11.61 16.45
C LEU A 66 -6.25 -12.47 17.63
N GLU A 67 -4.98 -12.90 17.66
CA GLU A 67 -4.39 -13.67 18.74
C GLU A 67 -4.20 -12.85 20.03
N ALA A 68 -3.94 -11.56 19.90
CA ALA A 68 -3.78 -10.65 21.04
C ALA A 68 -5.12 -10.21 21.67
N ASP A 69 -6.22 -10.30 20.95
CA ASP A 69 -7.56 -9.93 21.42
C ASP A 69 -8.22 -11.14 22.11
N PRO A 70 -8.39 -11.14 23.45
CA PRO A 70 -9.00 -12.25 24.19
C PRO A 70 -10.48 -12.47 23.84
N ASP A 71 -11.14 -11.45 23.25
CA ASP A 71 -12.55 -11.50 22.86
C ASP A 71 -12.75 -11.98 21.42
N THR A 72 -11.69 -12.43 20.74
CA THR A 72 -11.78 -12.96 19.37
C THR A 72 -12.66 -14.21 19.32
N ASP A 73 -13.75 -14.13 18.57
CA ASP A 73 -14.57 -15.31 18.25
C ASP A 73 -13.94 -16.09 17.09
N TRP A 74 -13.10 -17.07 17.42
CA TRP A 74 -12.40 -17.89 16.44
C TRP A 74 -13.34 -18.72 15.55
N SER A 75 -14.62 -18.88 15.92
CA SER A 75 -15.61 -19.59 15.10
C SER A 75 -16.06 -18.79 13.87
N THR A 76 -15.91 -17.47 13.90
CA THR A 76 -16.28 -16.55 12.81
C THR A 76 -15.10 -16.08 11.98
N VAL A 77 -13.86 -16.36 12.42
CA VAL A 77 -12.65 -15.92 11.70
C VAL A 77 -12.60 -16.55 10.30
N ASP A 78 -12.51 -15.69 9.28
CA ASP A 78 -12.41 -16.07 7.86
C ASP A 78 -11.20 -15.43 7.17
N LEU A 79 -10.04 -16.02 7.36
CA LEU A 79 -8.81 -15.61 6.65
C LEU A 79 -8.87 -15.95 5.16
N GLY A 80 -9.79 -16.83 4.74
CA GLY A 80 -10.03 -17.13 3.33
C GLY A 80 -10.63 -15.94 2.59
N ALA A 81 -11.61 -15.27 3.19
CA ALA A 81 -12.20 -14.02 2.67
C ALA A 81 -11.14 -12.90 2.59
N LEU A 82 -10.36 -12.71 3.65
CA LEU A 82 -9.25 -11.74 3.63
C LEU A 82 -8.24 -12.05 2.51
N ARG A 83 -7.84 -13.33 2.36
CA ARG A 83 -6.93 -13.73 1.28
C ARG A 83 -7.52 -13.40 -0.10
N ALA A 84 -8.81 -13.68 -0.32
CA ALA A 84 -9.46 -13.37 -1.60
C ALA A 84 -9.43 -11.87 -1.90
N HIS A 85 -9.69 -11.03 -0.90
CA HIS A 85 -9.61 -9.58 -1.02
C HIS A 85 -8.18 -9.11 -1.34
N LEU A 86 -7.16 -9.64 -0.67
CA LEU A 86 -5.75 -9.28 -0.95
C LEU A 86 -5.33 -9.68 -2.37
N VAL A 87 -5.84 -10.80 -2.90
CA VAL A 87 -5.64 -11.19 -4.30
C VAL A 87 -6.32 -10.21 -5.26
N ASP A 88 -7.51 -9.72 -4.94
CA ASP A 88 -8.18 -8.69 -5.74
C ASP A 88 -7.40 -7.37 -5.73
N MET A 89 -6.84 -6.95 -4.59
CA MET A 89 -5.97 -5.77 -4.50
C MET A 89 -4.72 -5.91 -5.37
N ASP A 90 -4.04 -7.06 -5.30
CA ASP A 90 -2.85 -7.34 -6.10
C ASP A 90 -3.16 -7.32 -7.59
N ARG A 91 -4.25 -7.96 -8.01
CA ARG A 91 -4.72 -7.97 -9.40
C ARG A 91 -5.08 -6.57 -9.90
N LEU A 92 -5.71 -5.75 -9.08
CA LEU A 92 -6.00 -4.36 -9.44
C LEU A 92 -4.73 -3.57 -9.74
N VAL A 93 -3.67 -3.77 -8.95
CA VAL A 93 -2.39 -3.06 -9.12
C VAL A 93 -1.61 -3.61 -10.32
N SER A 94 -1.59 -4.94 -10.51
CA SER A 94 -0.71 -5.63 -11.46
C SER A 94 -1.30 -5.73 -12.87
N ASP A 95 -2.62 -5.97 -12.97
CA ASP A 95 -3.25 -6.43 -14.22
C ASP A 95 -4.25 -5.41 -14.80
N ALA A 96 -4.65 -4.39 -14.02
CA ALA A 96 -5.57 -3.38 -14.52
C ALA A 96 -4.89 -2.45 -15.53
N ILE A 97 -5.57 -2.24 -16.66
CA ILE A 97 -5.18 -1.29 -17.70
C ILE A 97 -6.00 -0.02 -17.52
N VAL A 98 -5.33 1.09 -17.21
CA VAL A 98 -5.96 2.36 -16.89
C VAL A 98 -5.76 3.36 -18.03
N THR A 99 -6.85 3.97 -18.48
CA THR A 99 -6.84 5.11 -19.40
C THR A 99 -7.44 6.32 -18.68
N GLU A 100 -6.61 7.27 -18.33
CA GLU A 100 -7.02 8.49 -17.63
C GLU A 100 -7.27 9.65 -18.60
N THR A 101 -8.35 10.37 -18.36
CA THR A 101 -8.67 11.66 -18.99
C THR A 101 -8.62 12.75 -17.93
N VAL A 102 -7.72 13.71 -18.10
CA VAL A 102 -7.66 14.88 -17.24
C VAL A 102 -8.81 15.83 -17.58
N LEU A 103 -9.62 16.15 -16.58
CA LEU A 103 -10.73 17.08 -16.67
C LEU A 103 -10.33 18.46 -16.11
N PRO A 104 -11.05 19.53 -16.44
CA PRO A 104 -10.81 20.83 -15.81
C PRO A 104 -10.86 20.75 -14.27
N ASP A 105 -11.81 19.98 -13.75
CA ASP A 105 -12.20 19.83 -12.35
C ASP A 105 -11.75 18.51 -11.68
N GLY A 106 -10.94 17.66 -12.36
CA GLY A 106 -10.50 16.38 -11.79
C GLY A 106 -9.97 15.40 -12.83
N ILE A 107 -10.36 14.11 -12.70
CA ILE A 107 -10.06 13.04 -13.68
C ILE A 107 -11.28 12.15 -13.93
N SER A 108 -11.28 11.49 -15.10
CA SER A 108 -12.05 10.29 -15.39
C SER A 108 -11.09 9.19 -15.81
N ALA A 109 -11.16 8.04 -15.14
CA ALA A 109 -10.34 6.88 -15.42
C ALA A 109 -11.22 5.72 -15.91
N ILE A 110 -10.97 5.22 -17.11
CA ILE A 110 -11.55 3.98 -17.62
C ILE A 110 -10.55 2.87 -17.35
N VAL A 111 -11.01 1.85 -16.62
CA VAL A 111 -10.18 0.73 -16.17
C VAL A 111 -10.69 -0.56 -16.77
N THR A 112 -9.78 -1.27 -17.44
CA THR A 112 -10.07 -2.50 -18.18
C THR A 112 -9.09 -3.60 -17.78
N GLY A 113 -9.26 -4.79 -18.30
CA GLY A 113 -8.38 -5.93 -18.08
C GLY A 113 -8.97 -7.20 -18.70
N ASP A 114 -8.40 -8.34 -18.34
CA ASP A 114 -8.97 -9.64 -18.67
C ASP A 114 -10.27 -9.93 -17.89
N VAL A 115 -10.87 -11.10 -18.10
CA VAL A 115 -12.16 -11.47 -17.49
C VAL A 115 -12.09 -11.47 -15.96
N GLU A 116 -10.97 -11.94 -15.39
CA GLU A 116 -10.76 -12.01 -13.93
C GLU A 116 -10.53 -10.61 -13.35
N THR A 117 -9.73 -9.80 -14.03
CA THR A 117 -9.50 -8.39 -13.68
C THR A 117 -10.80 -7.59 -13.74
N LEU A 118 -11.63 -7.80 -14.78
CA LEU A 118 -12.96 -7.16 -14.88
C LEU A 118 -13.89 -7.54 -13.73
N ALA A 119 -13.85 -8.79 -13.27
CA ALA A 119 -14.61 -9.22 -12.08
C ALA A 119 -14.12 -8.54 -10.80
N THR A 120 -12.80 -8.43 -10.62
CA THR A 120 -12.16 -7.66 -9.53
C THR A 120 -12.55 -6.19 -9.58
N LEU A 121 -12.42 -5.52 -10.73
CA LEU A 121 -12.80 -4.12 -10.91
C LEU A 121 -14.29 -3.87 -10.58
N GLY A 122 -15.17 -4.79 -10.96
CA GLY A 122 -16.60 -4.71 -10.66
C GLY A 122 -16.93 -4.78 -9.15
N ARG A 123 -16.08 -5.39 -8.34
CA ARG A 123 -16.18 -5.39 -6.86
C ARG A 123 -15.49 -4.19 -6.22
N MET A 124 -14.22 -3.98 -6.59
CA MET A 124 -13.33 -3.04 -5.89
C MET A 124 -13.65 -1.57 -6.20
N VAL A 125 -13.86 -1.22 -7.47
CA VAL A 125 -14.01 0.19 -7.86
C VAL A 125 -15.27 0.82 -7.28
N PRO A 126 -16.48 0.20 -7.35
CA PRO A 126 -17.67 0.78 -6.72
C PRO A 126 -17.56 0.87 -5.18
N ALA A 127 -17.01 -0.17 -4.53
CA ALA A 127 -16.84 -0.19 -3.07
C ALA A 127 -15.90 0.95 -2.64
N HIS A 128 -14.77 1.11 -3.33
CA HIS A 128 -13.82 2.18 -3.01
C HIS A 128 -14.37 3.57 -3.36
N ALA A 129 -15.10 3.72 -4.46
CA ALA A 129 -15.77 4.98 -4.80
C ALA A 129 -16.73 5.43 -3.70
N ALA A 130 -17.45 4.49 -3.06
CA ALA A 130 -18.31 4.79 -1.91
C ALA A 130 -17.53 5.25 -0.69
N GLN A 131 -16.30 4.76 -0.48
CA GLN A 131 -15.41 5.24 0.57
C GLN A 131 -14.88 6.65 0.25
N LEU A 132 -14.40 6.87 -0.97
CA LEU A 132 -13.95 8.18 -1.41
C LEU A 132 -15.03 9.24 -1.25
N ALA A 133 -16.29 8.91 -1.55
CA ALA A 133 -17.43 9.81 -1.46
C ALA A 133 -17.79 10.24 -0.02
N LYS A 134 -17.18 9.64 1.02
CA LYS A 134 -17.33 10.10 2.42
C LYS A 134 -16.57 11.41 2.70
N ASP A 135 -15.63 11.76 1.85
CA ASP A 135 -14.92 13.05 1.89
C ASP A 135 -15.69 14.05 1.02
N ASP A 136 -16.30 15.04 1.62
CA ASP A 136 -17.15 16.04 0.99
C ASP A 136 -16.41 17.05 0.08
N ARG A 137 -15.07 17.01 0.08
CA ARG A 137 -14.22 17.86 -0.77
C ARG A 137 -14.23 17.45 -2.24
N TRP A 138 -14.68 16.24 -2.55
CA TRP A 138 -14.75 15.73 -3.93
C TRP A 138 -16.07 15.02 -4.24
N VAL A 139 -16.42 15.06 -5.51
CA VAL A 139 -17.59 14.34 -6.04
C VAL A 139 -17.07 13.09 -6.76
N VAL A 140 -17.57 11.94 -6.36
CA VAL A 140 -17.12 10.63 -6.86
C VAL A 140 -18.28 9.91 -7.52
N SER A 141 -18.00 9.30 -8.67
CA SER A 141 -18.91 8.34 -9.30
C SER A 141 -18.11 7.16 -9.86
N ALA A 142 -18.72 5.97 -9.77
CA ALA A 142 -18.25 4.77 -10.44
C ALA A 142 -19.38 4.21 -11.30
N SER A 143 -19.06 3.84 -12.53
CA SER A 143 -20.04 3.28 -13.47
C SER A 143 -19.45 2.15 -14.30
N ARG A 144 -20.28 1.15 -14.60
CA ARG A 144 -19.89 0.08 -15.52
C ARG A 144 -19.93 0.61 -16.95
N GLN A 145 -18.88 0.30 -17.70
CA GLN A 145 -18.75 0.58 -19.12
C GLN A 145 -18.76 -0.75 -19.91
N ASP A 146 -18.89 -0.69 -21.23
CA ASP A 146 -18.91 -1.88 -22.09
C ASP A 146 -17.63 -2.74 -21.94
N THR A 147 -16.50 -2.09 -21.68
CA THR A 147 -15.17 -2.75 -21.61
C THR A 147 -14.56 -2.75 -20.22
N GLY A 148 -15.24 -2.22 -19.18
CA GLY A 148 -14.66 -2.13 -17.86
C GLY A 148 -15.44 -1.28 -16.88
N MET A 149 -14.73 -0.56 -16.05
CA MET A 149 -15.28 0.37 -15.06
C MET A 149 -14.77 1.78 -15.30
N GLU A 150 -15.61 2.79 -15.12
CA GLU A 150 -15.20 4.18 -15.03
C GLU A 150 -15.22 4.62 -13.58
N LEU A 151 -14.13 5.25 -13.13
CA LEU A 151 -14.06 6.04 -11.91
C LEU A 151 -13.88 7.51 -12.28
N ARG A 152 -14.79 8.37 -11.84
CA ARG A 152 -14.69 9.82 -12.03
C ARG A 152 -14.63 10.50 -10.67
N VAL A 153 -13.64 11.39 -10.49
CA VAL A 153 -13.46 12.16 -9.27
C VAL A 153 -13.21 13.62 -9.64
N THR A 154 -14.01 14.51 -9.07
CA THR A 154 -13.98 15.95 -9.36
C THR A 154 -14.09 16.78 -8.08
N SER A 155 -13.73 18.06 -8.14
CA SER A 155 -13.88 19.03 -7.07
C SER A 155 -13.97 20.46 -7.62
N ASP A 156 -14.62 21.34 -6.88
CA ASP A 156 -14.64 22.77 -7.17
C ASP A 156 -13.43 23.52 -6.55
N ASP A 157 -12.69 22.89 -5.63
CA ASP A 157 -11.50 23.47 -5.00
C ASP A 157 -10.25 23.19 -5.87
N PRO A 158 -9.55 24.22 -6.36
CA PRO A 158 -8.36 24.05 -7.19
C PRO A 158 -7.22 23.25 -6.53
N ALA A 159 -7.06 23.33 -5.20
CA ALA A 159 -6.05 22.57 -4.49
C ALA A 159 -6.42 21.08 -4.44
N VAL A 160 -7.70 20.77 -4.24
CA VAL A 160 -8.22 19.40 -4.28
C VAL A 160 -8.14 18.85 -5.71
N VAL A 161 -8.46 19.63 -6.73
CA VAL A 161 -8.30 19.24 -8.15
C VAL A 161 -6.85 18.89 -8.47
N ALA A 162 -5.89 19.70 -8.00
CA ALA A 162 -4.47 19.39 -8.18
C ALA A 162 -4.07 18.07 -7.51
N ARG A 163 -4.60 17.81 -6.31
CA ARG A 163 -4.39 16.53 -5.60
C ARG A 163 -5.00 15.34 -6.34
N ILE A 164 -6.25 15.46 -6.80
CA ILE A 164 -6.91 14.40 -7.60
C ILE A 164 -6.07 14.05 -8.82
N LYS A 165 -5.61 15.05 -9.57
CA LYS A 165 -4.77 14.86 -10.75
C LYS A 165 -3.41 14.25 -10.43
N GLY A 166 -2.81 14.63 -9.29
CA GLY A 166 -1.54 14.08 -8.84
C GLY A 166 -1.62 12.63 -8.34
N LEU A 167 -2.76 12.24 -7.75
CA LEU A 167 -3.01 10.87 -7.29
C LEU A 167 -3.28 9.92 -8.46
N GLY A 168 -4.00 10.37 -9.49
CA GLY A 168 -4.47 9.50 -10.55
C GLY A 168 -5.35 8.35 -10.03
N PHE A 169 -5.66 7.40 -10.88
CA PHE A 169 -6.49 6.25 -10.49
C PHE A 169 -5.91 5.48 -9.31
N PHE A 170 -4.65 5.06 -9.40
CA PHE A 170 -4.05 4.21 -8.37
C PHE A 170 -3.86 4.93 -7.03
N GLY A 171 -3.50 6.20 -7.05
CA GLY A 171 -3.40 7.00 -5.83
C GLY A 171 -4.75 7.24 -5.17
N LEU A 172 -5.81 7.43 -5.96
CA LEU A 172 -7.18 7.52 -5.45
C LEU A 172 -7.61 6.19 -4.82
N MET A 173 -7.36 5.05 -5.49
CA MET A 173 -7.67 3.73 -4.95
C MET A 173 -6.88 3.39 -3.67
N ALA A 174 -5.71 3.95 -3.48
CA ALA A 174 -4.88 3.76 -2.28
C ALA A 174 -5.14 4.80 -1.18
N SER A 175 -5.97 5.82 -1.45
CA SER A 175 -6.20 6.91 -0.50
C SER A 175 -7.19 6.56 0.61
N GLN A 176 -7.19 7.40 1.69
CA GLN A 176 -8.11 7.31 2.84
C GLN A 176 -7.94 6.09 3.77
N ASP A 177 -6.77 5.51 3.87
CA ASP A 177 -6.32 4.54 4.90
C ASP A 177 -7.41 3.67 5.61
N HIS A 178 -8.40 3.22 4.84
CA HIS A 178 -9.49 2.37 5.35
C HIS A 178 -9.16 0.87 5.22
N HIS A 179 -8.10 0.53 4.47
CA HIS A 179 -7.76 -0.87 4.17
C HIS A 179 -7.43 -1.68 5.41
N ARG A 180 -6.73 -1.11 6.41
CA ARG A 180 -6.37 -1.81 7.64
C ARG A 180 -7.58 -2.26 8.45
N GLU A 181 -8.51 -1.35 8.69
CA GLU A 181 -9.75 -1.67 9.40
C GLU A 181 -10.59 -2.67 8.62
N HIS A 182 -10.66 -2.50 7.30
CA HIS A 182 -11.36 -3.37 6.38
C HIS A 182 -10.82 -4.82 6.41
N HIS A 183 -9.50 -4.99 6.39
CA HIS A 183 -8.87 -6.30 6.49
C HIS A 183 -9.21 -7.01 7.80
N LEU A 184 -9.21 -6.30 8.92
CA LEU A 184 -9.55 -6.87 10.22
C LEU A 184 -11.04 -7.25 10.30
N MET A 185 -11.93 -6.41 9.75
CA MET A 185 -13.37 -6.71 9.68
C MET A 185 -13.63 -7.97 8.86
N MET A 186 -13.04 -8.08 7.67
CA MET A 186 -13.17 -9.28 6.82
C MET A 186 -12.67 -10.53 7.53
N ALA A 187 -11.51 -10.46 8.19
CA ALA A 187 -10.95 -11.60 8.92
C ALA A 187 -11.83 -12.03 10.09
N ARG A 188 -12.60 -11.13 10.70
CA ARG A 188 -13.59 -11.42 11.72
C ARG A 188 -14.91 -11.99 11.17
N GLY A 189 -15.00 -12.22 9.86
CA GLY A 189 -16.22 -12.68 9.19
C GLY A 189 -17.31 -11.61 9.06
N ILE A 190 -16.94 -10.32 9.19
CA ILE A 190 -17.87 -9.20 9.04
C ILE A 190 -17.87 -8.78 7.56
N ASP A 191 -19.06 -8.70 6.96
CA ASP A 191 -19.20 -8.17 5.59
C ASP A 191 -18.87 -6.67 5.57
N ALA A 192 -17.68 -6.37 5.08
CA ALA A 192 -17.18 -5.00 5.02
C ALA A 192 -17.72 -4.22 3.80
N HIS A 193 -18.45 -4.87 2.91
CA HIS A 193 -18.98 -4.25 1.67
C HIS A 193 -20.49 -4.01 1.71
N GLY A 194 -21.21 -4.45 2.76
CA GLY A 194 -22.63 -4.17 2.99
C GLY A 194 -23.51 -4.50 1.78
N HIS A 195 -23.71 -5.77 1.51
CA HIS A 195 -24.71 -6.26 0.54
C HIS A 195 -26.06 -6.41 1.17
#